data_dd61c3041b6b27cfad09d8de0d41fe27
#
_entry.id   dd61c3041b6b27cfad09d8de0d41fe27
#
_cell.length_a   1.000
_cell.length_b   1.000
_cell.length_c   1.000
_cell.angle_alpha   90.00
_cell.angle_beta   90.00
_cell.angle_gamma   90.00
#
_symmetry.space_group_name_H-M   'P 1'
#
loop_
_entity.id
_entity.type
_entity.pdbx_description
1 polymer ?
#
loop_
_entity_poly.entity_id
_entity_poly.type
_entity_poly.pdbx_seq_one_letter_code
_entity_poly.pdbx_strand_id
1 'polypeptide(L)'
;MKKLLAVFMAVVALSVNAFAATEVNVVVDKTPVEQKGVIVDNRTLVPVRGVFEKMGYTAEYDAETKTATLKKGSDVLKFTAGENYFTYNDKKIETEVPQQIIEGRFMLPLRAIESVEFVGIKWDGETKTASITHPFSVVPITVEEADKMLSGDATDINLDWFREPIFW
;
A
#
# COMPACT_ATOMS: atom_id res chain seq x y z
N MET A 1 -34.50 -40.12 47.93
CA MET A 1 -33.18 -39.50 47.94
C MET A 1 -32.78 -39.21 46.51
N LYS A 2 -33.07 -38.01 46.05
CA LYS A 2 -32.84 -37.59 44.65
C LYS A 2 -31.58 -36.79 44.61
N LYS A 3 -30.56 -37.30 43.94
CA LYS A 3 -29.28 -36.62 43.76
C LYS A 3 -29.43 -35.58 42.64
N LEU A 4 -29.42 -34.31 42.99
CA LEU A 4 -29.36 -33.20 42.05
C LEU A 4 -27.91 -33.10 41.54
N LEU A 5 -27.71 -33.47 40.29
CA LEU A 5 -26.48 -33.29 39.56
C LEU A 5 -26.47 -31.85 39.00
N ALA A 6 -25.80 -30.96 39.68
CA ALA A 6 -25.55 -29.60 39.16
C ALA A 6 -24.50 -29.67 38.06
N VAL A 7 -24.90 -29.57 36.82
CA VAL A 7 -23.99 -29.39 35.67
C VAL A 7 -23.55 -27.93 35.66
N PHE A 8 -22.36 -27.70 36.14
CA PHE A 8 -21.69 -26.38 36.05
C PHE A 8 -21.15 -26.24 34.64
N MET A 9 -21.96 -25.65 33.78
CA MET A 9 -21.57 -25.34 32.40
C MET A 9 -20.65 -24.10 32.44
N ALA A 10 -19.35 -24.33 32.51
CA ALA A 10 -18.37 -23.26 32.35
C ALA A 10 -18.37 -22.74 30.90
N VAL A 11 -19.07 -21.64 30.69
CA VAL A 11 -18.98 -20.89 29.44
C VAL A 11 -17.61 -20.21 29.45
N VAL A 12 -16.66 -20.86 28.80
CA VAL A 12 -15.39 -20.20 28.46
C VAL A 12 -15.70 -19.20 27.35
N ALA A 13 -15.93 -17.94 27.73
CA ALA A 13 -15.98 -16.85 26.80
C ALA A 13 -14.57 -16.68 26.20
N LEU A 14 -14.36 -17.26 25.03
CA LEU A 14 -13.24 -16.92 24.16
C LEU A 14 -13.41 -15.44 23.77
N SER A 15 -12.78 -14.55 24.53
CA SER A 15 -12.62 -13.17 24.15
C SER A 15 -11.68 -13.15 22.92
N VAL A 16 -12.28 -13.21 21.75
CA VAL A 16 -11.60 -12.86 20.50
C VAL A 16 -11.26 -11.39 20.63
N ASN A 17 -10.02 -11.08 21.03
CA ASN A 17 -9.50 -9.74 20.87
C ASN A 17 -9.48 -9.46 19.36
N ALA A 18 -10.56 -8.92 18.83
CA ALA A 18 -10.55 -8.30 17.53
C ALA A 18 -9.60 -7.11 17.65
N PHE A 19 -8.37 -7.28 17.24
CA PHE A 19 -7.49 -6.16 16.96
C PHE A 19 -8.20 -5.35 15.89
N ALA A 20 -8.83 -4.26 16.29
CA ALA A 20 -9.39 -3.29 15.36
C ALA A 20 -8.19 -2.60 14.69
N ALA A 21 -7.70 -3.20 13.61
CA ALA A 21 -6.66 -2.60 12.82
C ALA A 21 -7.17 -1.23 12.33
N THR A 22 -6.41 -0.17 12.60
CA THR A 22 -6.77 1.16 12.14
C THR A 22 -6.70 1.18 10.62
N GLU A 23 -7.82 1.44 9.97
CA GLU A 23 -7.88 1.56 8.51
C GLU A 23 -7.14 2.80 8.02
N VAL A 24 -6.51 2.66 6.87
CA VAL A 24 -5.74 3.71 6.18
C VAL A 24 -6.27 3.89 4.76
N ASN A 25 -6.55 5.11 4.38
CA ASN A 25 -6.82 5.45 2.99
C ASN A 25 -5.51 5.40 2.20
N VAL A 26 -5.54 4.84 1.01
CA VAL A 26 -4.37 4.77 0.13
C VAL A 26 -4.70 5.47 -1.18
N VAL A 27 -3.79 6.34 -1.62
CA VAL A 27 -3.92 7.11 -2.87
C VAL A 27 -2.63 6.94 -3.66
N VAL A 28 -2.75 6.62 -4.94
CA VAL A 28 -1.62 6.53 -5.88
C VAL A 28 -1.86 7.54 -6.99
N ASP A 29 -0.95 8.49 -7.18
CA ASP A 29 -1.05 9.58 -8.17
C ASP A 29 -2.42 10.26 -8.19
N LYS A 30 -2.89 10.69 -6.99
CA LYS A 30 -4.21 11.29 -6.76
C LYS A 30 -5.41 10.35 -7.01
N THR A 31 -5.18 9.09 -7.39
CA THR A 31 -6.24 8.09 -7.61
C THR A 31 -6.40 7.22 -6.36
N PRO A 32 -7.59 7.18 -5.73
CA PRO A 32 -7.82 6.33 -4.58
C PRO A 32 -7.69 4.84 -4.93
N VAL A 33 -7.09 4.09 -4.01
CA VAL A 33 -7.08 2.63 -4.02
C VAL A 33 -8.35 2.17 -3.27
N GLU A 34 -9.12 1.26 -3.87
CA GLU A 34 -10.38 0.78 -3.28
C GLU A 34 -10.17 0.04 -1.95
N GLN A 35 -9.10 -0.76 -1.90
CA GLN A 35 -8.76 -1.51 -0.71
C GLN A 35 -8.05 -0.60 0.29
N LYS A 36 -8.46 -0.68 1.55
CA LYS A 36 -7.81 0.06 2.63
C LYS A 36 -6.49 -0.58 3.04
N GLY A 37 -5.54 0.26 3.41
CA GLY A 37 -4.40 -0.14 4.21
C GLY A 37 -4.79 -0.31 5.68
N VAL A 38 -3.86 -0.78 6.48
CA VAL A 38 -4.03 -0.95 7.93
C VAL A 38 -2.77 -0.55 8.69
N ILE A 39 -2.94 -0.15 9.94
CA ILE A 39 -1.80 0.06 10.86
C ILE A 39 -1.71 -1.16 11.76
N VAL A 40 -0.55 -1.84 11.70
CA VAL A 40 -0.20 -2.98 12.55
C VAL A 40 1.17 -2.67 13.18
N ASP A 41 1.29 -2.82 14.50
CA ASP A 41 2.54 -2.58 15.23
C ASP A 41 3.21 -1.23 14.89
N ASN A 42 2.40 -0.19 14.77
CA ASN A 42 2.83 1.17 14.40
C ASN A 42 3.46 1.25 12.99
N ARG A 43 3.17 0.31 12.11
CA ARG A 43 3.57 0.31 10.71
C ARG A 43 2.34 0.36 9.81
N THR A 44 2.38 1.21 8.81
CA THR A 44 1.34 1.26 7.78
C THR A 44 1.60 0.16 6.77
N LEU A 45 0.63 -0.73 6.62
CA LEU A 45 0.62 -1.76 5.59
C LEU A 45 -0.39 -1.37 4.52
N VAL A 46 -0.02 -1.54 3.27
CA VAL A 46 -0.89 -1.21 2.12
C VAL A 46 -1.15 -2.44 1.25
N PRO A 47 -2.31 -2.51 0.58
CA PRO A 47 -2.66 -3.65 -0.26
C PRO A 47 -1.78 -3.68 -1.51
N VAL A 48 -0.98 -4.74 -1.63
CA VAL A 48 -0.02 -4.92 -2.74
C VAL A 48 -0.72 -4.77 -4.09
N ARG A 49 -1.77 -5.57 -4.31
CA ARG A 49 -2.48 -5.57 -5.59
C ARG A 49 -3.03 -4.19 -5.95
N GLY A 50 -3.79 -3.59 -5.04
CA GLY A 50 -4.45 -2.29 -5.31
C GLY A 50 -3.46 -1.18 -5.61
N VAL A 51 -2.33 -1.12 -4.89
CA VAL A 51 -1.29 -0.11 -5.10
C VAL A 51 -0.57 -0.36 -6.42
N PHE A 52 -0.02 -1.55 -6.62
CA PHE A 52 0.82 -1.82 -7.78
C PHE A 52 0.04 -1.88 -9.11
N GLU A 53 -1.24 -2.27 -9.11
CA GLU A 53 -2.10 -2.16 -10.29
C GLU A 53 -2.30 -0.69 -10.70
N LYS A 54 -2.46 0.24 -9.74
CA LYS A 54 -2.48 1.70 -10.04
C LYS A 54 -1.14 2.21 -10.55
N MET A 55 -0.04 1.56 -10.19
CA MET A 55 1.30 1.84 -10.70
C MET A 55 1.59 1.17 -12.05
N GLY A 56 0.62 0.45 -12.63
CA GLY A 56 0.73 -0.20 -13.94
C GLY A 56 1.31 -1.62 -13.93
N TYR A 57 1.40 -2.25 -12.76
CA TYR A 57 1.78 -3.66 -12.65
C TYR A 57 0.59 -4.58 -12.86
N THR A 58 0.83 -5.75 -13.42
CA THR A 58 -0.08 -6.89 -13.34
C THR A 58 0.27 -7.76 -12.15
N ALA A 59 -0.74 -8.26 -11.43
CA ALA A 59 -0.56 -9.05 -10.22
C ALA A 59 -1.08 -10.48 -10.40
N GLU A 60 -0.25 -11.45 -10.08
CA GLU A 60 -0.57 -12.88 -10.00
C GLU A 60 -0.35 -13.36 -8.56
N TYR A 61 -1.17 -14.28 -8.08
CA TYR A 61 -1.04 -14.85 -6.73
C TYR A 61 -1.05 -16.36 -6.78
N ASP A 62 -0.03 -16.96 -6.20
CA ASP A 62 0.06 -18.39 -5.96
C ASP A 62 -0.33 -18.71 -4.51
N ALA A 63 -1.43 -19.44 -4.35
CA ALA A 63 -1.98 -19.77 -3.04
C ALA A 63 -1.18 -20.89 -2.33
N GLU A 64 -0.48 -21.75 -3.06
CA GLU A 64 0.31 -22.84 -2.48
C GLU A 64 1.57 -22.29 -1.79
N THR A 65 2.29 -21.43 -2.50
CA THR A 65 3.51 -20.78 -1.99
C THR A 65 3.23 -19.50 -1.23
N LYS A 66 1.96 -19.03 -1.24
CA LYS A 66 1.54 -17.73 -0.69
C LYS A 66 2.40 -16.57 -1.23
N THR A 67 2.67 -16.62 -2.53
CA THR A 67 3.54 -15.65 -3.20
C THR A 67 2.74 -14.80 -4.19
N ALA A 68 2.87 -13.49 -4.06
CA ALA A 68 2.39 -12.52 -5.04
C ALA A 68 3.53 -12.18 -6.01
N THR A 69 3.28 -12.30 -7.32
CA THR A 69 4.22 -11.90 -8.37
C THR A 69 3.62 -10.72 -9.13
N LEU A 70 4.38 -9.64 -9.21
CA LEU A 70 3.99 -8.43 -9.94
C LEU A 70 4.93 -8.21 -11.12
N LYS A 71 4.37 -7.80 -12.26
CA LYS A 71 5.12 -7.60 -13.51
C LYS A 71 4.75 -6.27 -14.17
N LYS A 72 5.77 -5.51 -14.60
CA LYS A 72 5.62 -4.27 -15.38
C LYS A 72 6.80 -4.17 -16.36
N GLY A 73 6.56 -4.41 -17.65
CA GLY A 73 7.64 -4.51 -18.62
C GLY A 73 8.61 -5.64 -18.30
N SER A 74 9.87 -5.29 -18.07
CA SER A 74 10.92 -6.22 -17.62
C SER A 74 10.99 -6.39 -16.11
N ASP A 75 10.28 -5.56 -15.36
CA ASP A 75 10.35 -5.57 -13.91
C ASP A 75 9.47 -6.67 -13.30
N VAL A 76 10.08 -7.46 -12.43
CA VAL A 76 9.43 -8.55 -11.72
C VAL A 76 9.68 -8.42 -10.23
N LEU A 77 8.60 -8.34 -9.46
CA LEU A 77 8.64 -8.37 -8.02
C LEU A 77 7.97 -9.64 -7.51
N LYS A 78 8.53 -10.23 -6.45
CA LYS A 78 7.93 -11.38 -5.77
C LYS A 78 7.89 -11.13 -4.27
N PHE A 79 6.72 -11.27 -3.70
CA PHE A 79 6.44 -11.12 -2.28
C PHE A 79 5.89 -12.42 -1.72
N THR A 80 6.51 -12.99 -0.70
CA THR A 80 6.02 -14.20 -0.02
C THR A 80 5.51 -13.85 1.37
N ALA A 81 4.31 -14.27 1.71
CA ALA A 81 3.72 -13.97 3.02
C ALA A 81 4.54 -14.60 4.16
N GLY A 82 4.80 -13.80 5.19
CA GLY A 82 5.61 -14.21 6.34
C GLY A 82 7.11 -13.92 6.20
N GLU A 83 7.57 -13.61 4.99
CA GLU A 83 8.97 -13.22 4.78
C GLU A 83 9.17 -11.72 5.08
N ASN A 84 10.33 -11.37 5.61
CA ASN A 84 10.73 -9.98 5.84
C ASN A 84 11.59 -9.41 4.70
N TYR A 85 11.44 -9.96 3.51
CA TYR A 85 12.07 -9.48 2.29
C TYR A 85 11.18 -9.78 1.09
N PHE A 86 11.43 -9.10 -0.01
CA PHE A 86 10.90 -9.43 -1.31
C PHE A 86 12.03 -9.43 -2.34
N THR A 87 11.76 -9.87 -3.56
CA THR A 87 12.73 -9.77 -4.63
C THR A 87 12.26 -8.80 -5.71
N TYR A 88 13.18 -8.00 -6.22
CA TYR A 88 13.02 -7.16 -7.39
C TYR A 88 14.08 -7.54 -8.42
N ASN A 89 13.65 -8.08 -9.55
CA ASN A 89 14.52 -8.65 -10.58
C ASN A 89 15.58 -9.60 -9.97
N ASP A 90 15.10 -10.55 -9.14
CA ASP A 90 15.88 -11.52 -8.38
C ASP A 90 16.83 -10.94 -7.30
N LYS A 91 16.89 -9.61 -7.16
CA LYS A 91 17.63 -8.97 -6.08
C LYS A 91 16.78 -8.93 -4.82
N LYS A 92 17.32 -9.46 -3.71
CA LYS A 92 16.66 -9.43 -2.40
C LYS A 92 16.66 -8.03 -1.81
N ILE A 93 15.49 -7.58 -1.34
CA ILE A 93 15.26 -6.32 -0.63
C ILE A 93 14.62 -6.66 0.70
N GLU A 94 15.26 -6.28 1.81
CA GLU A 94 14.75 -6.54 3.15
C GLU A 94 13.70 -5.50 3.56
N THR A 95 12.73 -5.93 4.37
CA THR A 95 11.68 -5.08 4.94
C THR A 95 11.73 -5.11 6.46
N GLU A 96 11.35 -4.00 7.09
CA GLU A 96 11.35 -3.89 8.56
C GLU A 96 10.37 -4.85 9.24
N VAL A 97 9.28 -5.18 8.58
CA VAL A 97 8.26 -6.13 9.05
C VAL A 97 7.88 -7.09 7.92
N PRO A 98 7.50 -8.34 8.26
CA PRO A 98 7.11 -9.31 7.26
C PRO A 98 5.88 -8.85 6.45
N GLN A 99 5.81 -9.32 5.20
CA GLN A 99 4.59 -9.22 4.42
C GLN A 99 3.51 -10.12 5.04
N GLN A 100 2.28 -9.64 5.07
CA GLN A 100 1.18 -10.31 5.74
C GLN A 100 -0.02 -10.49 4.81
N ILE A 101 -0.80 -11.53 5.07
CA ILE A 101 -2.14 -11.66 4.49
C ILE A 101 -3.14 -11.27 5.58
N ILE A 102 -3.85 -10.16 5.38
CA ILE A 102 -4.87 -9.64 6.28
C ILE A 102 -6.19 -9.60 5.54
N GLU A 103 -7.20 -10.27 6.09
CA GLU A 103 -8.53 -10.40 5.47
C GLU A 103 -8.48 -10.84 4.00
N GLY A 104 -7.61 -11.80 3.68
CA GLY A 104 -7.43 -12.31 2.32
C GLY A 104 -6.68 -11.37 1.36
N ARG A 105 -6.14 -10.26 1.84
CA ARG A 105 -5.38 -9.29 1.07
C ARG A 105 -3.90 -9.38 1.42
N PHE A 106 -3.07 -9.42 0.40
CA PHE A 106 -1.62 -9.36 0.58
C PHE A 106 -1.21 -7.92 0.89
N MET A 107 -0.58 -7.73 2.05
CA MET A 107 -0.22 -6.43 2.58
C MET A 107 1.29 -6.27 2.66
N LEU A 108 1.79 -5.11 2.27
CA LEU A 108 3.21 -4.75 2.26
C LEU A 108 3.43 -3.50 3.13
N PRO A 109 4.54 -3.41 3.88
CA PRO A 109 4.91 -2.16 4.52
C PRO A 109 5.01 -1.02 3.51
N LEU A 110 4.35 0.10 3.80
CA LEU A 110 4.29 1.26 2.89
C LEU A 110 5.68 1.71 2.43
N ARG A 111 6.65 1.76 3.34
CA ARG A 111 8.03 2.16 3.03
C ARG A 111 8.77 1.22 2.09
N ALA A 112 8.35 -0.05 2.01
CA ALA A 112 8.98 -0.99 1.09
C ALA A 112 8.75 -0.61 -0.39
N ILE A 113 7.73 0.20 -0.68
CA ILE A 113 7.43 0.67 -2.03
C ILE A 113 8.52 1.63 -2.52
N GLU A 114 9.10 2.45 -1.65
CA GLU A 114 10.22 3.35 -1.99
C GLU A 114 11.45 2.60 -2.52
N SER A 115 11.62 1.34 -2.10
CA SER A 115 12.73 0.50 -2.55
C SER A 115 12.54 -0.09 -3.94
N VAL A 116 11.32 0.00 -4.48
CA VAL A 116 10.95 -0.57 -5.79
C VAL A 116 10.93 0.50 -6.87
N GLU A 117 10.27 1.60 -6.58
CA GLU A 117 10.07 2.70 -7.51
C GLU A 117 10.55 4.00 -6.84
N PHE A 118 11.03 4.93 -7.64
CA PHE A 118 11.31 6.28 -7.15
C PHE A 118 9.95 6.99 -6.91
N VAL A 119 9.33 6.72 -5.77
CA VAL A 119 8.05 7.32 -5.40
C VAL A 119 8.19 8.17 -4.16
N GLY A 120 7.50 9.29 -4.13
CA GLY A 120 7.31 10.06 -2.90
C GLY A 120 6.20 9.44 -2.06
N ILE A 121 6.43 9.30 -0.76
CA ILE A 121 5.40 8.88 0.19
C ILE A 121 5.08 10.03 1.13
N LYS A 122 3.79 10.39 1.23
CA LYS A 122 3.29 11.37 2.19
C LYS A 122 2.24 10.71 3.08
N TRP A 123 2.37 10.94 4.38
CA TRP A 123 1.39 10.51 5.38
C TRP A 123 0.60 11.70 5.94
N ASP A 124 -0.71 11.61 5.88
CA ASP A 124 -1.62 12.53 6.55
C ASP A 124 -2.27 11.82 7.76
N GLY A 125 -1.90 12.27 8.95
CA GLY A 125 -2.37 11.69 10.21
C GLY A 125 -3.81 12.05 10.56
N GLU A 126 -4.33 13.18 10.07
CA GLU A 126 -5.70 13.64 10.34
C GLU A 126 -6.71 12.80 9.55
N THR A 127 -6.45 12.63 8.25
CA THR A 127 -7.30 11.84 7.34
C THR A 127 -6.92 10.37 7.31
N LYS A 128 -5.84 9.98 7.98
CA LYS A 128 -5.24 8.63 7.91
C LYS A 128 -5.04 8.20 6.45
N THR A 129 -4.38 9.05 5.67
CA THR A 129 -4.17 8.83 4.25
C THR A 129 -2.68 8.66 3.93
N ALA A 130 -2.34 7.58 3.26
CA ALA A 130 -1.05 7.34 2.65
C ALA A 130 -1.13 7.71 1.17
N SER A 131 -0.38 8.72 0.76
CA SER A 131 -0.29 9.16 -0.63
C SER A 131 1.04 8.69 -1.21
N ILE A 132 0.98 8.01 -2.35
CA ILE A 132 2.12 7.51 -3.12
C ILE A 132 2.12 8.27 -4.43
N THR A 133 3.21 8.95 -4.75
CA THR A 133 3.29 9.81 -5.95
C THR A 133 4.54 9.47 -6.75
N HIS A 134 4.39 9.18 -8.03
CA HIS A 134 5.51 9.04 -8.94
C HIS A 134 6.09 10.43 -9.27
N PRO A 135 7.42 10.59 -9.25
CA PRO A 135 8.05 11.89 -9.59
C PRO A 135 7.83 12.29 -11.05
N PHE A 136 7.44 11.34 -11.88
CA PHE A 136 7.15 11.53 -13.31
C PHE A 136 5.71 11.14 -13.67
N SER A 137 4.77 11.20 -12.72
CA SER A 137 3.37 11.10 -13.12
C SER A 137 3.10 12.25 -14.09
N VAL A 138 2.97 11.89 -15.35
CA VAL A 138 2.52 12.81 -16.39
C VAL A 138 1.12 13.23 -15.97
N VAL A 139 1.00 14.38 -15.30
CA VAL A 139 -0.29 15.03 -15.16
C VAL A 139 -0.72 15.28 -16.58
N PRO A 140 -1.83 14.70 -17.06
CA PRO A 140 -2.30 15.02 -18.40
C PRO A 140 -2.57 16.53 -18.39
N ILE A 141 -1.65 17.30 -18.98
CA ILE A 141 -1.89 18.72 -19.25
C ILE A 141 -3.04 18.79 -20.26
N THR A 142 -3.99 19.63 -19.99
CA THR A 142 -5.06 19.91 -20.94
C THR A 142 -4.45 20.54 -22.20
N VAL A 143 -5.11 20.41 -23.34
CA VAL A 143 -4.67 21.05 -24.59
C VAL A 143 -4.48 22.56 -24.38
N GLU A 144 -5.30 23.16 -23.53
CA GLU A 144 -5.25 24.59 -23.17
C GLU A 144 -3.99 24.94 -22.35
N GLU A 145 -3.58 24.07 -21.41
CA GLU A 145 -2.32 24.24 -20.65
C GLU A 145 -1.09 24.04 -21.54
N ALA A 146 -1.17 23.07 -22.47
CA ALA A 146 -0.11 22.85 -23.45
C ALA A 146 0.05 24.06 -24.39
N ASP A 147 -1.03 24.66 -24.86
CA ASP A 147 -1.04 25.86 -25.71
C ASP A 147 -0.46 27.09 -24.96
N LYS A 148 -0.80 27.24 -23.68
CA LYS A 148 -0.22 28.27 -22.81
C LYS A 148 1.31 28.12 -22.66
N MET A 149 1.78 26.86 -22.48
CA MET A 149 3.23 26.59 -22.41
C MET A 149 3.94 26.91 -23.72
N LEU A 150 3.32 26.62 -24.84
CA LEU A 150 3.88 26.88 -26.17
C LEU A 150 3.86 28.36 -26.58
N SER A 151 2.88 29.12 -26.10
CA SER A 151 2.73 30.55 -26.38
C SER A 151 3.68 31.45 -25.55
N GLY A 152 4.39 30.88 -24.58
CA GLY A 152 5.28 31.64 -23.68
C GLY A 152 4.56 32.48 -22.63
N ASP A 153 3.24 32.39 -22.54
CA ASP A 153 2.41 33.08 -21.54
C ASP A 153 2.24 32.23 -20.26
N ALA A 154 3.38 31.87 -19.68
CA ALA A 154 3.47 30.94 -18.56
C ALA A 154 3.30 31.61 -17.18
N THR A 155 2.69 32.81 -17.12
CA THR A 155 2.58 33.58 -15.87
C THR A 155 1.64 32.95 -14.83
N ASP A 156 0.77 32.01 -15.22
CA ASP A 156 -0.24 31.37 -14.36
C ASP A 156 -0.14 29.83 -14.28
N ILE A 157 1.00 29.26 -14.69
CA ILE A 157 1.20 27.82 -14.53
C ILE A 157 1.51 27.57 -13.05
N ASN A 158 0.62 26.86 -12.37
CA ASN A 158 0.85 26.41 -11.01
C ASN A 158 1.98 25.38 -10.98
N LEU A 159 3.22 25.86 -10.72
CA LEU A 159 4.41 25.05 -10.55
C LEU A 159 4.65 24.63 -9.10
N ASP A 160 3.65 24.74 -8.22
CA ASP A 160 3.79 24.43 -6.80
C ASP A 160 4.29 23.00 -6.54
N TRP A 161 4.03 22.08 -7.45
CA TRP A 161 4.56 20.72 -7.37
C TRP A 161 6.08 20.64 -7.63
N PHE A 162 6.72 21.64 -8.27
CA PHE A 162 8.18 21.75 -8.42
C PHE A 162 8.87 22.38 -7.20
N ARG A 163 8.09 23.02 -6.32
CA ARG A 163 8.64 23.78 -5.18
C ARG A 163 8.69 22.99 -3.88
N GLU A 164 8.04 21.84 -3.80
CA GLU A 164 8.18 20.96 -2.66
C GLU A 164 9.58 20.32 -2.70
N PRO A 165 10.50 20.68 -1.79
CA PRO A 165 11.80 20.03 -1.75
C PRO A 165 11.59 18.56 -1.41
N ILE A 166 12.18 17.68 -2.22
CA ILE A 166 12.34 16.26 -1.89
C ILE A 166 13.27 16.23 -0.67
N PHE A 167 12.72 16.16 0.53
CA PHE A 167 13.51 15.95 1.72
C PHE A 167 14.02 14.51 1.75
N TRP A 168 15.33 14.41 1.68
CA TRP A 168 16.14 13.19 1.87
C TRP A 168 16.03 12.68 3.32
#